data_747d3a37153805f41a4a40541a631b57
#
_entry.id   747d3a37153805f41a4a40541a631b57
#
_cell.length_a   1.000
_cell.length_b   1.000
_cell.length_c   1.000
_cell.angle_alpha   90.00
_cell.angle_beta   90.00
_cell.angle_gamma   90.00
#
_symmetry.space_group_name_H-M   'P 1'
#
loop_
_entity.id
_entity.type
_entity.pdbx_description
1 polymer ?
#
loop_
_entity_poly.entity_id
_entity_poly.type
_entity_poly.pdbx_seq_one_letter_code
_entity_poly.pdbx_strand_id
1 'polypeptide(L)'
;MKILKPNRILVTLLFFMAIGCVKSSSQFFDIPSKIMFGFDKELFSRAMDHQKKGQIESAIALWKKFLLKYPNSFEARNNLGLLYYADDQIKQAIYQLDLALKLEPGSTRIKANLLRALKVEVVIHDENKEYDSAILDYKRIEKLSLATEQEKIEREIESLEGKIFEQVKKSNLIDEYLEFLKKYPRSYKNSDEARLWVEKTKQLRF
;
A
#
# COMPACT_ATOMS: atom_id res chain seq x y z
N MET A 1 7.40 -9.99 -31.06
CA MET A 1 6.36 -10.59 -30.19
C MET A 1 6.13 -9.61 -29.03
N LYS A 2 5.05 -8.80 -29.08
CA LYS A 2 4.75 -7.79 -28.07
C LYS A 2 4.09 -8.51 -26.88
N ILE A 3 4.76 -8.48 -25.73
CA ILE A 3 4.21 -8.99 -24.47
C ILE A 3 3.10 -8.01 -24.06
N LEU A 4 1.85 -8.47 -24.16
CA LEU A 4 0.69 -7.77 -23.62
C LEU A 4 0.83 -7.70 -22.09
N LYS A 5 0.90 -6.47 -21.56
CA LYS A 5 0.84 -6.23 -20.11
C LYS A 5 -0.53 -6.70 -19.61
N PRO A 6 -0.60 -7.47 -18.51
CA PRO A 6 -1.87 -7.96 -17.99
C PRO A 6 -2.72 -6.82 -17.42
N ASN A 7 -3.95 -6.80 -17.88
CA ASN A 7 -5.17 -6.18 -17.31
C ASN A 7 -5.10 -4.80 -16.62
N ARG A 8 -4.75 -3.79 -17.40
CA ARG A 8 -5.09 -2.38 -17.06
C ARG A 8 -6.62 -2.16 -16.91
N ILE A 9 -7.46 -3.09 -17.37
CA ILE A 9 -8.92 -2.94 -17.43
C ILE A 9 -9.59 -3.20 -16.07
N LEU A 10 -9.06 -4.08 -15.23
CA LEU A 10 -9.70 -4.42 -13.95
C LEU A 10 -9.47 -3.35 -12.88
N VAL A 11 -8.27 -2.77 -12.84
CA VAL A 11 -7.94 -1.68 -11.91
C VAL A 11 -8.70 -0.40 -12.32
N THR A 12 -8.87 -0.15 -13.63
CA THR A 12 -9.66 0.98 -14.13
C THR A 12 -11.15 0.82 -13.87
N LEU A 13 -11.72 -0.39 -13.86
CA LEU A 13 -13.15 -0.61 -13.54
C LEU A 13 -13.46 -0.38 -12.06
N LEU A 14 -12.57 -0.76 -11.15
CA LEU A 14 -12.69 -0.39 -9.73
C LEU A 14 -12.49 1.11 -9.51
N PHE A 15 -11.68 1.76 -10.35
CA PHE A 15 -11.45 3.20 -10.33
C PHE A 15 -12.69 3.99 -10.78
N PHE A 16 -13.42 3.51 -11.81
CA PHE A 16 -14.63 4.17 -12.30
C PHE A 16 -15.82 4.07 -11.32
N MET A 17 -15.95 2.98 -10.56
CA MET A 17 -16.97 2.89 -9.50
C MET A 17 -16.67 3.79 -8.29
N ALA A 18 -15.41 4.11 -8.01
CA ALA A 18 -15.04 5.05 -6.95
C ALA A 18 -15.14 6.53 -7.38
N ILE A 19 -15.08 6.83 -8.69
CA ILE A 19 -15.18 8.20 -9.22
C ILE A 19 -16.63 8.64 -9.38
N GLY A 20 -17.60 7.71 -9.49
CA GLY A 20 -19.01 8.01 -9.70
C GLY A 20 -19.74 8.75 -8.57
N CYS A 21 -19.08 9.01 -7.42
CA CYS A 21 -19.62 9.75 -6.29
C CYS A 21 -18.72 10.86 -5.74
N VAL A 22 -17.72 11.32 -6.48
CA VAL A 22 -17.01 12.55 -6.10
C VAL A 22 -17.74 13.76 -6.70
N LYS A 23 -18.92 14.08 -6.13
CA LYS A 23 -19.34 15.46 -6.10
C LYS A 23 -18.19 16.24 -5.49
N SER A 24 -17.67 17.20 -6.26
CA SER A 24 -16.74 18.25 -5.89
C SER A 24 -16.98 18.70 -4.44
N SER A 25 -16.37 18.04 -3.47
CA SER A 25 -16.24 18.58 -2.14
C SER A 25 -14.85 19.20 -2.07
N SER A 26 -14.83 20.51 -2.11
CA SER A 26 -13.70 21.40 -1.85
C SER A 26 -13.02 21.15 -0.47
N GLN A 27 -13.48 20.17 0.28
CA GLN A 27 -12.97 19.80 1.61
C GLN A 27 -11.63 19.05 1.62
N PHE A 28 -11.11 18.62 0.46
CA PHE A 28 -9.83 17.90 0.41
C PHE A 28 -8.59 18.81 0.47
N PHE A 29 -8.76 20.13 0.36
CA PHE A 29 -7.64 21.04 0.13
C PHE A 29 -7.64 22.30 1.02
N ASP A 30 -8.23 22.24 2.21
CA ASP A 30 -8.09 23.34 3.17
C ASP A 30 -6.64 23.39 3.69
N ILE A 31 -5.90 24.33 3.17
CA ILE A 31 -4.56 24.69 3.65
C ILE A 31 -4.78 25.51 4.92
N PRO A 32 -4.27 25.11 6.08
CA PRO A 32 -4.27 25.98 7.25
C PRO A 32 -3.47 27.25 6.91
N SER A 33 -4.15 28.38 6.85
CA SER A 33 -3.59 29.68 6.50
C SER A 33 -2.40 30.10 7.40
N LYS A 34 -2.15 29.37 8.48
CA LYS A 34 -1.16 29.68 9.51
C LYS A 34 0.28 29.22 9.16
N ILE A 35 0.47 28.36 8.15
CA ILE A 35 1.79 27.76 7.82
C ILE A 35 2.48 28.46 6.63
N MET A 36 1.81 29.38 5.95
CA MET A 36 2.32 29.98 4.70
C MET A 36 3.28 31.17 4.88
N PHE A 37 3.69 31.49 6.11
CA PHE A 37 4.74 32.50 6.31
C PHE A 37 6.11 31.88 5.98
N GLY A 38 6.64 32.22 4.80
CA GLY A 38 7.95 31.79 4.32
C GLY A 38 7.98 30.82 3.13
N PHE A 39 6.83 30.24 2.74
CA PHE A 39 6.76 29.37 1.56
C PHE A 39 6.65 30.19 0.26
N ASP A 40 7.14 29.60 -0.83
CA ASP A 40 6.93 30.10 -2.19
C ASP A 40 5.45 29.91 -2.58
N LYS A 41 4.63 30.90 -2.24
CA LYS A 41 3.18 30.89 -2.45
C LYS A 41 2.81 30.68 -3.92
N GLU A 42 3.60 31.30 -4.81
CA GLU A 42 3.33 31.19 -6.25
C GLU A 42 3.56 29.75 -6.74
N LEU A 43 4.69 29.13 -6.37
CA LEU A 43 5.00 27.77 -6.78
C LEU A 43 3.98 26.77 -6.22
N PHE A 44 3.60 26.95 -4.95
CA PHE A 44 2.56 26.12 -4.31
C PHE A 44 1.22 26.27 -5.02
N SER A 45 0.77 27.51 -5.27
CA SER A 45 -0.50 27.78 -5.96
C SER A 45 -0.52 27.19 -7.37
N ARG A 46 0.57 27.34 -8.13
CA ARG A 46 0.69 26.73 -9.47
C ARG A 46 0.59 25.21 -9.43
N ALA A 47 1.27 24.59 -8.48
CA ALA A 47 1.19 23.13 -8.31
C ALA A 47 -0.25 22.66 -8.02
N MET A 48 -0.96 23.36 -7.13
CA MET A 48 -2.37 23.12 -6.82
C MET A 48 -3.29 23.33 -8.02
N ASP A 49 -3.05 24.38 -8.83
CA ASP A 49 -3.85 24.67 -10.01
C ASP A 49 -3.71 23.58 -11.08
N HIS A 50 -2.49 23.11 -11.35
CA HIS A 50 -2.27 21.98 -12.25
C HIS A 50 -2.95 20.71 -11.73
N GLN A 51 -2.84 20.44 -10.43
CA GLN A 51 -3.52 19.31 -9.79
C GLN A 51 -5.04 19.39 -9.94
N LYS A 52 -5.67 20.55 -9.66
CA LYS A 52 -7.10 20.76 -9.84
C LYS A 52 -7.58 20.58 -11.29
N LYS A 53 -6.73 20.93 -12.26
CA LYS A 53 -6.99 20.75 -13.69
C LYS A 53 -6.73 19.32 -14.18
N GLY A 54 -6.32 18.39 -13.32
CA GLY A 54 -5.99 17.01 -13.68
C GLY A 54 -4.71 16.88 -14.53
N GLN A 55 -3.86 17.89 -14.55
CA GLN A 55 -2.58 17.90 -15.28
C GLN A 55 -1.51 17.23 -14.41
N ILE A 56 -1.61 15.89 -14.31
CA ILE A 56 -0.88 15.08 -13.32
C ILE A 56 0.63 15.26 -13.43
N GLU A 57 1.22 15.11 -14.61
CA GLU A 57 2.67 15.19 -14.81
C GLU A 57 3.21 16.58 -14.47
N SER A 58 2.49 17.64 -14.88
CA SER A 58 2.85 19.03 -14.58
C SER A 58 2.79 19.31 -13.08
N ALA A 59 1.75 18.81 -12.41
CA ALA A 59 1.58 18.95 -10.96
C ALA A 59 2.69 18.20 -10.20
N ILE A 60 3.04 16.97 -10.60
CA ILE A 60 4.15 16.19 -10.04
C ILE A 60 5.47 16.98 -10.16
N ALA A 61 5.76 17.54 -11.34
CA ALA A 61 6.98 18.30 -11.57
C ALA A 61 7.06 19.55 -10.65
N LEU A 62 5.95 20.26 -10.48
CA LEU A 62 5.87 21.44 -9.63
C LEU A 62 5.98 21.09 -8.14
N TRP A 63 5.32 20.00 -7.67
CA TRP A 63 5.47 19.54 -6.28
C TRP A 63 6.88 19.06 -5.99
N LYS A 64 7.54 18.35 -6.91
CA LYS A 64 8.96 17.99 -6.77
C LYS A 64 9.83 19.25 -6.64
N LYS A 65 9.63 20.24 -7.51
CA LYS A 65 10.35 21.52 -7.42
C LYS A 65 10.10 22.25 -6.10
N PHE A 66 8.87 22.21 -5.59
CA PHE A 66 8.52 22.78 -4.29
C PHE A 66 9.26 22.06 -3.16
N LEU A 67 9.29 20.72 -3.17
CA LEU A 67 9.96 19.91 -2.16
C LEU A 67 11.49 20.01 -2.17
N LEU A 68 12.12 20.45 -3.27
CA LEU A 68 13.54 20.80 -3.28
C LEU A 68 13.83 22.00 -2.38
N LYS A 69 12.91 22.96 -2.31
CA LYS A 69 13.04 24.14 -1.44
C LYS A 69 12.52 23.88 -0.01
N TYR A 70 11.47 23.08 0.11
CA TYR A 70 10.73 22.83 1.36
C TYR A 70 10.57 21.34 1.61
N PRO A 71 11.67 20.61 1.90
CA PRO A 71 11.66 19.14 2.00
C PRO A 71 10.77 18.59 3.12
N ASN A 72 10.45 19.41 4.13
CA ASN A 72 9.65 19.04 5.29
C ASN A 72 8.17 19.49 5.18
N SER A 73 7.70 19.86 3.98
CA SER A 73 6.26 20.14 3.80
C SER A 73 5.50 18.83 3.69
N PHE A 74 4.75 18.48 4.73
CA PHE A 74 3.90 17.31 4.74
C PHE A 74 2.73 17.44 3.76
N GLU A 75 2.23 18.66 3.55
CA GLU A 75 1.18 18.95 2.58
C GLU A 75 1.64 18.66 1.15
N ALA A 76 2.82 19.15 0.78
CA ALA A 76 3.39 18.92 -0.55
C ALA A 76 3.67 17.44 -0.79
N ARG A 77 4.18 16.72 0.22
CA ARG A 77 4.38 15.28 0.14
C ARG A 77 3.07 14.50 0.03
N ASN A 78 2.05 14.88 0.81
CA ASN A 78 0.73 14.26 0.69
C ASN A 78 0.14 14.48 -0.71
N ASN A 79 0.21 15.70 -1.25
CA ASN A 79 -0.30 16.02 -2.58
C ASN A 79 0.47 15.27 -3.67
N LEU A 80 1.80 15.21 -3.57
CA LEU A 80 2.62 14.42 -4.48
C LEU A 80 2.29 12.91 -4.41
N GLY A 81 2.06 12.39 -3.20
CA GLY A 81 1.62 11.00 -3.00
C GLY A 81 0.27 10.71 -3.65
N LEU A 82 -0.69 11.62 -3.53
CA LEU A 82 -2.00 11.48 -4.19
C LEU A 82 -1.90 11.54 -5.72
N LEU A 83 -1.01 12.36 -6.26
CA LEU A 83 -0.77 12.42 -7.70
C LEU A 83 -0.12 11.13 -8.22
N TYR A 84 0.87 10.59 -7.50
CA TYR A 84 1.44 9.29 -7.83
C TYR A 84 0.41 8.16 -7.75
N TYR A 85 -0.49 8.20 -6.76
CA TYR A 85 -1.60 7.27 -6.67
C TYR A 85 -2.54 7.36 -7.88
N ALA A 86 -2.87 8.57 -8.32
CA ALA A 86 -3.71 8.82 -9.50
C ALA A 86 -3.02 8.43 -10.82
N ASP A 87 -1.69 8.42 -10.83
CA ASP A 87 -0.84 8.03 -11.97
C ASP A 87 -0.43 6.53 -11.91
N ASP A 88 -1.08 5.75 -11.08
CA ASP A 88 -0.84 4.30 -10.90
C ASP A 88 0.59 3.95 -10.41
N GLN A 89 1.31 4.94 -9.90
CA GLN A 89 2.65 4.79 -9.34
C GLN A 89 2.57 4.51 -7.82
N ILE A 90 1.99 3.34 -7.46
CA ILE A 90 1.58 3.04 -6.08
C ILE A 90 2.76 3.06 -5.09
N LYS A 91 3.92 2.51 -5.46
CA LYS A 91 5.11 2.51 -4.59
C LYS A 91 5.62 3.92 -4.29
N GLN A 92 5.62 4.82 -5.29
CA GLN A 92 5.98 6.22 -5.11
C GLN A 92 4.94 6.95 -4.26
N ALA A 93 3.65 6.64 -4.44
CA ALA A 93 2.57 7.18 -3.62
C ALA A 93 2.78 6.84 -2.14
N ILE A 94 2.97 5.56 -1.82
CA ILE A 94 3.23 5.08 -0.46
C ILE A 94 4.45 5.77 0.13
N TYR A 95 5.56 5.85 -0.61
CA TYR A 95 6.77 6.51 -0.14
C TYR A 95 6.55 7.97 0.26
N GLN A 96 5.85 8.76 -0.56
CA GLN A 96 5.57 10.16 -0.24
C GLN A 96 4.58 10.31 0.91
N LEU A 97 3.57 9.45 1.00
CA LEU A 97 2.59 9.45 2.07
C LEU A 97 3.21 9.01 3.41
N ASP A 98 4.13 8.04 3.42
CA ASP A 98 4.91 7.66 4.60
C ASP A 98 5.74 8.84 5.12
N LEU A 99 6.42 9.55 4.22
CA LEU A 99 7.19 10.74 4.60
C LEU A 99 6.28 11.85 5.14
N ALA A 100 5.11 12.05 4.53
CA ALA A 100 4.13 13.01 5.00
C ALA A 100 3.62 12.65 6.40
N LEU A 101 3.31 11.37 6.64
CA LEU A 101 2.82 10.89 7.95
C LEU A 101 3.90 10.97 9.04
N LYS A 102 5.18 10.77 8.69
CA LYS A 102 6.30 10.98 9.63
C LYS A 102 6.44 12.43 10.05
N LEU A 103 6.17 13.37 9.14
CA LEU A 103 6.22 14.81 9.43
C LEU A 103 5.00 15.28 10.23
N GLU A 104 3.83 14.69 10.00
CA GLU A 104 2.57 15.02 10.68
C GLU A 104 1.86 13.73 11.13
N PRO A 105 2.32 13.08 12.22
CA PRO A 105 1.82 11.77 12.66
C PRO A 105 0.34 11.78 13.09
N GLY A 106 -0.17 12.93 13.52
CA GLY A 106 -1.57 13.11 13.94
C GLY A 106 -2.57 13.27 12.78
N SER A 107 -2.11 13.36 11.55
CA SER A 107 -2.98 13.63 10.41
C SER A 107 -3.81 12.41 10.01
N THR A 108 -5.08 12.40 10.38
CA THR A 108 -6.05 11.36 9.96
C THR A 108 -6.21 11.29 8.45
N ARG A 109 -6.11 12.44 7.77
CA ARG A 109 -6.19 12.54 6.31
C ARG A 109 -5.01 11.83 5.62
N ILE A 110 -3.76 12.12 6.05
CA ILE A 110 -2.56 11.48 5.49
C ILE A 110 -2.60 9.98 5.76
N LYS A 111 -2.97 9.59 6.97
CA LYS A 111 -3.15 8.20 7.37
C LYS A 111 -4.16 7.47 6.47
N ALA A 112 -5.31 8.08 6.21
CA ALA A 112 -6.33 7.51 5.33
C ALA A 112 -5.83 7.36 3.87
N ASN A 113 -5.07 8.33 3.36
CA ASN A 113 -4.49 8.26 2.02
C ASN A 113 -3.45 7.13 1.93
N LEU A 114 -2.59 6.99 2.94
CA LEU A 114 -1.60 5.91 3.01
C LEU A 114 -2.28 4.53 3.09
N LEU A 115 -3.31 4.39 3.92
CA LEU A 115 -4.09 3.14 4.01
C LEU A 115 -4.71 2.77 2.67
N ARG A 116 -5.22 3.74 1.90
CA ARG A 116 -5.77 3.50 0.57
C ARG A 116 -4.69 2.98 -0.40
N ALA A 117 -3.52 3.61 -0.41
CA ALA A 117 -2.42 3.20 -1.27
C ALA A 117 -1.88 1.80 -0.91
N LEU A 118 -1.73 1.49 0.39
CA LEU A 118 -1.33 0.17 0.87
C LEU A 118 -2.33 -0.93 0.48
N LYS A 119 -3.63 -0.65 0.58
CA LYS A 119 -4.67 -1.62 0.14
C LYS A 119 -4.58 -1.95 -1.35
N VAL A 120 -4.19 -1.00 -2.19
CA VAL A 120 -3.94 -1.27 -3.62
C VAL A 120 -2.65 -2.10 -3.79
N GLU A 121 -1.59 -1.82 -3.03
CA GLU A 121 -0.33 -2.57 -3.11
C GLU A 121 -0.53 -4.04 -2.69
N VAL A 122 -1.33 -4.30 -1.65
CA VAL A 122 -1.73 -5.67 -1.27
C VAL A 122 -2.36 -6.42 -2.43
N VAL A 123 -3.30 -5.79 -3.16
CA VAL A 123 -3.95 -6.44 -4.31
C VAL A 123 -2.93 -6.75 -5.42
N ILE A 124 -2.02 -5.81 -5.70
CA ILE A 124 -0.95 -6.02 -6.69
C ILE A 124 -0.05 -7.19 -6.29
N HIS A 125 0.35 -7.26 -5.01
CA HIS A 125 1.19 -8.36 -4.52
C HIS A 125 0.44 -9.71 -4.55
N ASP A 126 -0.86 -9.74 -4.19
CA ASP A 126 -1.65 -10.99 -4.25
C ASP A 126 -1.83 -11.49 -5.69
N GLU A 127 -2.15 -10.60 -6.64
CA GLU A 127 -2.25 -10.95 -8.07
C GLU A 127 -0.92 -11.47 -8.64
N ASN A 128 0.20 -10.91 -8.18
CA ASN A 128 1.54 -11.36 -8.56
C ASN A 128 1.99 -12.63 -7.81
N LYS A 129 1.20 -13.14 -6.86
CA LYS A 129 1.54 -14.25 -5.96
C LYS A 129 2.73 -13.94 -5.03
N GLU A 130 2.99 -12.68 -4.79
CA GLU A 130 3.99 -12.18 -3.84
C GLU A 130 3.37 -12.11 -2.43
N TYR A 131 2.87 -13.25 -1.94
CA TYR A 131 2.06 -13.33 -0.72
C TYR A 131 2.76 -12.81 0.53
N ASP A 132 4.07 -13.03 0.63
CA ASP A 132 4.89 -12.50 1.72
C ASP A 132 4.89 -10.98 1.76
N SER A 133 4.99 -10.34 0.60
CA SER A 133 4.91 -8.88 0.47
C SER A 133 3.52 -8.37 0.85
N ALA A 134 2.48 -9.03 0.38
CA ALA A 134 1.10 -8.71 0.74
C ALA A 134 0.86 -8.81 2.27
N ILE A 135 1.40 -9.84 2.94
CA ILE A 135 1.33 -9.97 4.41
C ILE A 135 2.05 -8.82 5.10
N LEU A 136 3.21 -8.40 4.60
CA LEU A 136 3.93 -7.25 5.16
C LEU A 136 3.11 -5.95 5.07
N ASP A 137 2.43 -5.74 3.94
CA ASP A 137 1.57 -4.57 3.80
C ASP A 137 0.33 -4.65 4.69
N TYR A 138 -0.29 -5.82 4.84
CA TYR A 138 -1.37 -6.00 5.81
C TYR A 138 -0.93 -5.69 7.24
N LYS A 139 0.28 -6.12 7.66
CA LYS A 139 0.84 -5.76 8.97
C LYS A 139 1.11 -4.25 9.14
N ARG A 140 1.40 -3.55 8.05
CA ARG A 140 1.47 -2.08 8.06
C ARG A 140 0.08 -1.46 8.18
N ILE A 141 -0.91 -1.97 7.44
CA ILE A 141 -2.31 -1.56 7.51
C ILE A 141 -2.84 -1.76 8.93
N GLU A 142 -2.59 -2.91 9.54
CA GLU A 142 -2.98 -3.23 10.92
C GLU A 142 -2.51 -2.15 11.93
N LYS A 143 -1.24 -1.75 11.87
CA LYS A 143 -0.67 -0.71 12.74
C LYS A 143 -1.31 0.68 12.54
N LEU A 144 -1.86 0.92 11.37
CA LEU A 144 -2.50 2.18 11.01
C LEU A 144 -4.01 2.17 11.20
N SER A 145 -4.64 0.99 11.32
CA SER A 145 -6.08 0.80 11.40
C SER A 145 -6.61 0.93 12.82
N LEU A 146 -7.93 1.03 12.94
CA LEU A 146 -8.63 0.98 14.23
C LEU A 146 -8.70 -0.46 14.73
N ALA A 147 -8.81 -0.63 16.05
CA ALA A 147 -8.96 -1.94 16.67
C ALA A 147 -10.12 -2.77 16.09
N THR A 148 -11.19 -2.12 15.66
CA THR A 148 -12.37 -2.76 15.05
C THR A 148 -12.10 -3.41 13.68
N GLU A 149 -11.00 -3.06 13.02
CA GLU A 149 -10.61 -3.63 11.71
C GLU A 149 -9.61 -4.78 11.84
N GLN A 150 -9.01 -4.99 13.02
CA GLN A 150 -7.91 -5.93 13.23
C GLN A 150 -8.31 -7.37 12.89
N GLU A 151 -9.44 -7.85 13.40
CA GLU A 151 -9.92 -9.21 13.12
C GLU A 151 -10.11 -9.50 11.62
N LYS A 152 -10.53 -8.50 10.86
CA LYS A 152 -10.64 -8.63 9.41
C LYS A 152 -9.26 -8.74 8.77
N ILE A 153 -8.31 -7.91 9.20
CA ILE A 153 -6.94 -7.91 8.68
C ILE A 153 -6.25 -9.24 8.99
N GLU A 154 -6.41 -9.76 10.20
CA GLU A 154 -5.88 -11.06 10.61
C GLU A 154 -6.40 -12.18 9.71
N ARG A 155 -7.70 -12.22 9.40
CA ARG A 155 -8.28 -13.20 8.48
C ARG A 155 -7.71 -13.13 7.07
N GLU A 156 -7.42 -11.93 6.57
CA GLU A 156 -6.79 -11.76 5.27
C GLU A 156 -5.33 -12.27 5.29
N ILE A 157 -4.59 -12.01 6.38
CA ILE A 157 -3.24 -12.54 6.58
C ILE A 157 -3.28 -14.08 6.62
N GLU A 158 -4.18 -14.68 7.40
CA GLU A 158 -4.35 -16.14 7.48
C GLU A 158 -4.66 -16.75 6.11
N SER A 159 -5.49 -16.08 5.31
CA SER A 159 -5.79 -16.50 3.93
C SER A 159 -4.54 -16.55 3.07
N LEU A 160 -3.68 -15.53 3.15
CA LEU A 160 -2.41 -15.47 2.41
C LEU A 160 -1.41 -16.52 2.90
N GLU A 161 -1.30 -16.74 4.21
CA GLU A 161 -0.49 -17.81 4.78
C GLU A 161 -0.94 -19.19 4.28
N GLY A 162 -2.26 -19.39 4.14
CA GLY A 162 -2.83 -20.58 3.52
C GLY A 162 -2.39 -20.77 2.05
N LYS A 163 -2.39 -19.69 1.25
CA LYS A 163 -1.89 -19.72 -0.13
C LYS A 163 -0.40 -20.10 -0.21
N ILE A 164 0.43 -19.56 0.71
CA ILE A 164 1.85 -19.92 0.82
C ILE A 164 1.98 -21.41 1.16
N PHE A 165 1.22 -21.88 2.16
CA PHE A 165 1.28 -23.27 2.58
C PHE A 165 0.86 -24.24 1.47
N GLU A 166 -0.13 -23.89 0.64
CA GLU A 166 -0.49 -24.68 -0.55
C GLU A 166 0.68 -24.77 -1.57
N GLN A 167 1.53 -23.74 -1.67
CA GLN A 167 2.75 -23.81 -2.49
C GLN A 167 3.77 -24.76 -1.87
N VAL A 168 3.99 -24.66 -0.56
CA VAL A 168 4.89 -25.56 0.20
C VAL A 168 4.46 -27.03 0.04
N LYS A 169 3.17 -27.33 0.16
CA LYS A 169 2.66 -28.70 -0.06
C LYS A 169 2.95 -29.24 -1.46
N LYS A 170 2.85 -28.37 -2.48
CA LYS A 170 3.12 -28.77 -3.86
C LYS A 170 4.61 -29.07 -4.11
N SER A 171 5.52 -28.38 -3.44
CA SER A 171 6.96 -28.64 -3.56
C SER A 171 7.36 -29.98 -2.94
N ASN A 172 6.68 -30.37 -1.87
CA ASN A 172 6.91 -31.59 -1.10
C ASN A 172 8.37 -31.71 -0.58
N LEU A 173 9.03 -30.55 -0.34
CA LEU A 173 10.41 -30.46 0.14
C LEU A 173 10.44 -30.14 1.64
N ILE A 174 11.15 -30.93 2.43
CA ILE A 174 11.22 -30.78 3.88
C ILE A 174 11.77 -29.41 4.28
N ASP A 175 12.72 -28.86 3.54
CA ASP A 175 13.31 -27.57 3.82
C ASP A 175 12.30 -26.43 3.68
N GLU A 176 11.40 -26.50 2.70
CA GLU A 176 10.33 -25.50 2.53
C GLU A 176 9.29 -25.56 3.67
N TYR A 177 8.96 -26.76 4.16
CA TYR A 177 8.12 -26.90 5.36
C TYR A 177 8.80 -26.32 6.61
N LEU A 178 10.09 -26.52 6.77
CA LEU A 178 10.85 -25.96 7.90
C LEU A 178 10.94 -24.44 7.81
N GLU A 179 11.16 -23.89 6.62
CA GLU A 179 11.18 -22.46 6.39
C GLU A 179 9.80 -21.83 6.65
N PHE A 180 8.73 -22.46 6.18
CA PHE A 180 7.37 -22.05 6.48
C PHE A 180 7.11 -21.99 8.00
N LEU A 181 7.47 -23.06 8.73
CA LEU A 181 7.30 -23.11 10.19
C LEU A 181 8.12 -22.05 10.92
N LYS A 182 9.31 -21.73 10.42
CA LYS A 182 10.15 -20.66 10.96
C LYS A 182 9.49 -19.28 10.78
N LYS A 183 8.88 -19.05 9.62
CA LYS A 183 8.31 -17.76 9.23
C LYS A 183 6.90 -17.55 9.78
N TYR A 184 6.09 -18.60 9.79
CA TYR A 184 4.70 -18.60 10.20
C TYR A 184 4.41 -19.64 11.30
N PRO A 185 5.05 -19.54 12.48
CA PRO A 185 4.96 -20.56 13.53
C PRO A 185 3.57 -20.68 14.16
N ARG A 186 2.69 -19.70 13.94
CA ARG A 186 1.33 -19.60 14.50
C ARG A 186 0.25 -19.56 13.42
N SER A 187 0.58 -19.89 12.16
CA SER A 187 -0.41 -19.96 11.09
C SER A 187 -1.48 -20.99 11.42
N TYR A 188 -2.73 -20.56 11.44
CA TYR A 188 -3.87 -21.39 11.86
C TYR A 188 -3.93 -22.68 11.07
N LYS A 189 -3.98 -23.84 11.76
CA LYS A 189 -3.96 -25.19 11.20
C LYS A 189 -2.76 -25.52 10.30
N ASN A 190 -2.24 -24.57 9.51
CA ASN A 190 -1.15 -24.81 8.56
C ASN A 190 0.15 -25.20 9.28
N SER A 191 0.46 -24.54 10.40
CA SER A 191 1.67 -24.84 11.19
C SER A 191 1.60 -26.24 11.82
N ASP A 192 0.43 -26.70 12.26
CA ASP A 192 0.27 -28.02 12.87
C ASP A 192 0.36 -29.11 11.80
N GLU A 193 -0.26 -28.90 10.64
CA GLU A 193 -0.14 -29.80 9.49
C GLU A 193 1.32 -29.88 9.01
N ALA A 194 2.02 -28.76 8.94
CA ALA A 194 3.42 -28.71 8.55
C ALA A 194 4.32 -29.48 9.54
N ARG A 195 4.14 -29.32 10.86
CA ARG A 195 4.89 -30.05 11.89
C ARG A 195 4.68 -31.55 11.76
N LEU A 196 3.41 -31.97 11.65
CA LEU A 196 3.08 -33.39 11.51
C LEU A 196 3.72 -34.01 10.27
N TRP A 197 3.70 -33.30 9.14
CA TRP A 197 4.32 -33.76 7.90
C TRP A 197 5.85 -33.88 8.05
N VAL A 198 6.52 -32.91 8.67
CA VAL A 198 7.98 -32.93 8.92
C VAL A 198 8.36 -34.11 9.82
N GLU A 199 7.62 -34.35 10.91
CA GLU A 199 7.85 -35.47 11.80
C GLU A 199 7.74 -36.80 11.10
N LYS A 200 6.65 -37.00 10.35
CA LYS A 200 6.45 -38.23 9.56
C LYS A 200 7.53 -38.47 8.54
N THR A 201 7.96 -37.41 7.85
CA THR A 201 9.00 -37.51 6.83
C THR A 201 10.38 -37.85 7.42
N LYS A 202 10.69 -37.34 8.62
CA LYS A 202 11.92 -37.69 9.34
C LYS A 202 11.92 -39.17 9.77
N GLN A 203 10.78 -39.68 10.24
CA GLN A 203 10.66 -41.09 10.64
C GLN A 203 10.83 -42.08 9.48
N LEU A 204 10.49 -41.69 8.26
CA LEU A 204 10.63 -42.53 7.06
C LEU A 204 12.06 -42.55 6.49
N ARG A 205 12.95 -41.69 6.97
CA ARG A 205 14.35 -41.62 6.53
C ARG A 205 15.33 -42.44 7.41
N PHE A 206 14.81 -43.03 8.48
CA PHE A 206 15.53 -43.98 9.37
C PHE A 206 14.92 -45.37 9.29
#